data_73955164fa1c5b930ea37a8cdf322339
#
_entry.id   73955164fa1c5b930ea37a8cdf322339
#
_cell.length_a   1.000
_cell.length_b   1.000
_cell.length_c   1.000
_cell.angle_alpha   90.00
_cell.angle_beta   90.00
_cell.angle_gamma   90.00
#
_symmetry.space_group_name_H-M   'P 1'
#
loop_
_entity.id
_entity.type
_entity.pdbx_description
1 polymer ?
#
loop_
_entity_poly.entity_id
_entity_poly.type
_entity_poly.pdbx_seq_one_letter_code
_entity_poly.pdbx_strand_id
1 'polypeptide(L)'
;MKIAVYCSSSNRIPQAYLRLGDFIGGWIAANGHSLVFGGATGGLMSRVSESFRRVLPRPFGEQRLIGIVPELIVKSGRKADYCDELQVVSNMNERKQMMRETADCFVCLPGSYGTLDEMFDVIAAGTIREHSKPMYILNYKNFYTCLKQEIEHMRSLSFIPQEENYAPCFVDTMDELTAALNNFK
;
A
#
# COMPACT_ATOMS: atom_id res chain seq x y z
N MET A 1 7.68 -8.35 -9.18
CA MET A 1 7.46 -6.94 -8.80
C MET A 1 7.62 -6.76 -7.30
N LYS A 2 7.91 -5.54 -6.86
CA LYS A 2 7.82 -5.08 -5.48
C LYS A 2 6.53 -4.25 -5.33
N ILE A 3 5.58 -4.74 -4.55
CA ILE A 3 4.27 -4.10 -4.36
C ILE A 3 4.26 -3.41 -3.00
N ALA A 4 4.13 -2.09 -2.96
CA ALA A 4 3.94 -1.37 -1.71
C ALA A 4 2.46 -1.41 -1.30
N VAL A 5 2.19 -1.74 -0.03
CA VAL A 5 0.83 -1.77 0.52
C VAL A 5 0.70 -0.79 1.65
N TYR A 6 -0.18 0.21 1.47
CA TYR A 6 -0.59 1.20 2.47
C TYR A 6 -1.94 0.80 3.07
N CYS A 7 -2.05 0.77 4.38
CA CYS A 7 -3.28 0.35 5.06
C CYS A 7 -3.29 0.73 6.54
N SER A 8 -4.45 0.53 7.19
CA SER A 8 -4.61 0.80 8.61
C SER A 8 -3.72 -0.08 9.50
N SER A 9 -3.09 0.51 10.51
CA SER A 9 -2.42 -0.21 11.60
C SER A 9 -3.29 -0.35 12.88
N SER A 10 -4.56 0.07 12.82
CA SER A 10 -5.47 0.00 13.97
C SER A 10 -6.03 -1.42 14.16
N ASN A 11 -5.95 -1.93 15.39
CA ASN A 11 -6.55 -3.21 15.76
C ASN A 11 -8.08 -3.12 15.98
N ARG A 12 -8.66 -1.90 15.96
CA ARG A 12 -10.08 -1.65 16.25
C ARG A 12 -10.98 -1.62 15.02
N ILE A 13 -10.45 -1.91 13.83
CA ILE A 13 -11.23 -1.94 12.59
C ILE A 13 -12.08 -3.21 12.52
N PRO A 14 -13.25 -3.17 11.81
CA PRO A 14 -14.10 -4.34 11.66
C PRO A 14 -13.37 -5.52 10.98
N GLN A 15 -13.72 -6.74 11.40
CA GLN A 15 -13.10 -7.98 10.93
C GLN A 15 -13.14 -8.14 9.39
N ALA A 16 -14.18 -7.61 8.74
CA ALA A 16 -14.32 -7.65 7.29
C ALA A 16 -13.14 -6.98 6.56
N TYR A 17 -12.59 -5.89 7.13
CA TYR A 17 -11.42 -5.20 6.58
C TYR A 17 -10.11 -5.95 6.88
N LEU A 18 -9.99 -6.58 8.05
CA LEU A 18 -8.81 -7.37 8.39
C LEU A 18 -8.59 -8.54 7.43
N ARG A 19 -9.68 -9.15 6.92
CA ARG A 19 -9.61 -10.24 5.92
C ARG A 19 -8.99 -9.80 4.58
N LEU A 20 -9.06 -8.52 4.24
CA LEU A 20 -8.38 -8.00 3.04
C LEU A 20 -6.87 -8.24 3.12
N GLY A 21 -6.29 -8.05 4.31
CA GLY A 21 -4.87 -8.30 4.53
C GLY A 21 -4.49 -9.77 4.42
N ASP A 22 -5.34 -10.65 4.96
CA ASP A 22 -5.13 -12.10 4.86
C ASP A 22 -5.11 -12.56 3.40
N PHE A 23 -5.95 -11.96 2.54
CA PHE A 23 -6.00 -12.27 1.12
C PHE A 23 -4.81 -11.68 0.37
N ILE A 24 -4.62 -10.34 0.43
CA ILE A 24 -3.66 -9.67 -0.47
C ILE A 24 -2.21 -10.05 -0.16
N GLY A 25 -1.85 -10.20 1.11
CA GLY A 25 -0.50 -10.63 1.50
C GLY A 25 -0.16 -12.01 0.96
N GLY A 26 -1.08 -12.96 1.11
CA GLY A 26 -0.95 -14.31 0.55
C GLY A 26 -0.88 -14.31 -0.97
N TRP A 27 -1.74 -13.52 -1.63
CA TRP A 27 -1.77 -13.39 -3.08
C TRP A 27 -0.44 -12.84 -3.63
N ILE A 28 0.11 -11.77 -3.03
CA ILE A 28 1.40 -11.18 -3.42
C ILE A 28 2.51 -12.24 -3.39
N ALA A 29 2.60 -13.00 -2.30
CA ALA A 29 3.61 -14.06 -2.15
C ALA A 29 3.40 -15.20 -3.13
N ALA A 30 2.16 -15.68 -3.30
CA ALA A 30 1.84 -16.81 -4.17
C ALA A 30 2.08 -16.52 -5.66
N ASN A 31 2.00 -15.23 -6.06
CA ASN A 31 2.23 -14.80 -7.44
C ASN A 31 3.67 -14.32 -7.71
N GLY A 32 4.60 -14.57 -6.82
CA GLY A 32 6.02 -14.32 -7.05
C GLY A 32 6.45 -12.86 -6.88
N HIS A 33 5.66 -12.07 -6.14
CA HIS A 33 5.96 -10.67 -5.88
C HIS A 33 6.56 -10.46 -4.50
N SER A 34 7.35 -9.40 -4.31
CA SER A 34 7.80 -8.93 -3.01
C SER A 34 6.81 -7.94 -2.42
N LEU A 35 6.67 -7.93 -1.11
CA LEU A 35 5.83 -6.99 -0.38
C LEU A 35 6.70 -5.91 0.27
N VAL A 36 6.38 -4.65 -0.01
CA VAL A 36 6.92 -3.46 0.68
C VAL A 36 5.83 -2.91 1.59
N PHE A 37 6.12 -2.67 2.86
CA PHE A 37 5.15 -2.14 3.81
C PHE A 37 5.80 -1.28 4.88
N GLY A 38 4.98 -0.66 5.74
CA GLY A 38 5.45 0.29 6.75
C GLY A 38 6.28 -0.27 7.90
N GLY A 39 6.69 -1.54 7.86
CA GLY A 39 7.60 -2.15 8.82
C GLY A 39 7.09 -2.21 10.26
N ALA A 40 5.82 -1.86 10.53
CA ALA A 40 5.22 -1.84 11.84
C ALA A 40 4.19 -2.94 12.04
N THR A 41 3.90 -3.26 13.31
CA THR A 41 2.84 -4.19 13.70
C THR A 41 1.54 -3.46 14.00
N GLY A 42 0.41 -4.16 13.81
CA GLY A 42 -0.95 -3.74 14.16
C GLY A 42 -1.92 -3.82 12.98
N GLY A 43 -3.17 -4.11 13.29
CA GLY A 43 -4.32 -4.08 12.41
C GLY A 43 -4.16 -4.78 11.07
N LEU A 44 -4.62 -4.14 10.03
CA LEU A 44 -4.55 -4.63 8.66
C LEU A 44 -3.11 -4.78 8.16
N MET A 45 -2.20 -3.91 8.61
CA MET A 45 -0.78 -3.96 8.25
C MET A 45 -0.11 -5.26 8.71
N SER A 46 -0.35 -5.71 9.94
CA SER A 46 0.10 -7.03 10.42
C SER A 46 -0.49 -8.17 9.59
N ARG A 47 -1.80 -8.10 9.28
CA ARG A 47 -2.46 -9.15 8.50
C ARG A 47 -1.83 -9.33 7.11
N VAL A 48 -1.54 -8.22 6.43
CA VAL A 48 -0.87 -8.25 5.11
C VAL A 48 0.50 -8.92 5.21
N SER A 49 1.35 -8.45 6.12
CA SER A 49 2.73 -8.95 6.23
C SER A 49 2.82 -10.38 6.77
N GLU A 50 1.98 -10.75 7.74
CA GLU A 50 1.92 -12.11 8.27
C GLU A 50 1.35 -13.10 7.24
N SER A 51 0.34 -12.70 6.46
CA SER A 51 -0.22 -13.53 5.41
C SER A 51 0.81 -13.80 4.31
N PHE A 52 1.57 -12.78 3.92
CA PHE A 52 2.70 -12.95 3.01
C PHE A 52 3.72 -13.99 3.54
N ARG A 53 4.08 -13.89 4.83
CA ARG A 53 5.02 -14.84 5.45
C ARG A 53 4.55 -16.29 5.49
N ARG A 54 3.25 -16.53 5.62
CA ARG A 54 2.67 -17.89 5.70
C ARG A 54 2.83 -18.68 4.41
N VAL A 55 3.05 -18.03 3.29
CA VAL A 55 3.30 -18.72 2.01
C VAL A 55 4.75 -19.22 1.97
N LEU A 56 4.95 -20.48 2.31
CA LEU A 56 6.26 -21.16 2.33
C LEU A 56 6.12 -22.58 1.78
N PRO A 57 7.12 -23.11 1.02
CA PRO A 57 8.20 -22.32 0.44
C PRO A 57 7.69 -21.28 -0.54
N ARG A 58 8.41 -20.16 -0.70
CA ARG A 58 8.04 -19.12 -1.67
C ARG A 58 8.24 -19.65 -3.08
N PRO A 59 7.24 -19.58 -3.97
CA PRO A 59 7.23 -20.30 -5.25
C PRO A 59 8.43 -20.01 -6.16
N PHE A 60 9.00 -18.80 -6.04
CA PHE A 60 10.07 -18.32 -6.92
C PHE A 60 11.39 -18.00 -6.17
N GLY A 61 11.45 -18.24 -4.86
CA GLY A 61 12.67 -18.13 -4.04
C GLY A 61 13.20 -16.73 -3.73
N GLU A 62 12.89 -15.73 -4.56
CA GLU A 62 13.44 -14.38 -4.47
C GLU A 62 12.53 -13.34 -3.83
N GLN A 63 11.28 -13.71 -3.51
CA GLN A 63 10.34 -12.77 -2.90
C GLN A 63 10.80 -12.36 -1.51
N ARG A 64 10.68 -11.07 -1.21
CA ARG A 64 11.06 -10.49 0.07
C ARG A 64 9.90 -9.77 0.74
N LEU A 65 9.85 -9.89 2.06
CA LEU A 65 9.05 -9.03 2.93
C LEU A 65 9.95 -7.87 3.37
N ILE A 66 9.71 -6.69 2.80
CA ILE A 66 10.52 -5.49 3.01
C ILE A 66 9.74 -4.52 3.90
N GLY A 67 10.23 -4.30 5.12
CA GLY A 67 9.68 -3.32 6.04
C GLY A 67 10.50 -2.03 6.01
N ILE A 68 9.83 -0.88 5.94
CA ILE A 68 10.48 0.44 6.05
C ILE A 68 9.85 1.19 7.22
N VAL A 69 10.61 1.35 8.30
CA VAL A 69 10.07 1.79 9.59
C VAL A 69 10.86 2.99 10.14
N PRO A 70 10.18 4.07 10.61
CA PRO A 70 10.87 5.19 11.23
C PRO A 70 11.29 4.84 12.65
N GLU A 71 12.42 5.42 13.12
CA GLU A 71 12.96 5.22 14.46
C GLU A 71 11.91 5.41 15.57
N LEU A 72 11.01 6.38 15.42
CA LEU A 72 9.95 6.63 16.40
C LEU A 72 9.06 5.39 16.61
N ILE A 73 8.74 4.66 15.55
CA ILE A 73 7.96 3.43 15.63
C ILE A 73 8.77 2.29 16.22
N VAL A 74 10.08 2.22 15.93
CA VAL A 74 10.99 1.26 16.56
C VAL A 74 11.04 1.50 18.07
N LYS A 75 11.22 2.75 18.49
CA LYS A 75 11.23 3.15 19.92
C LYS A 75 9.91 2.85 20.64
N SER A 76 8.78 2.84 19.93
CA SER A 76 7.47 2.46 20.48
C SER A 76 7.24 0.95 20.62
N GLY A 77 8.21 0.11 20.24
CA GLY A 77 8.10 -1.35 20.31
C GLY A 77 7.18 -1.99 19.26
N ARG A 78 6.79 -1.23 18.23
CA ARG A 78 5.85 -1.69 17.18
C ARG A 78 6.52 -2.16 15.89
N LYS A 79 7.80 -2.33 15.88
CA LYS A 79 8.58 -2.83 14.75
C LYS A 79 8.22 -4.29 14.41
N ALA A 80 8.15 -4.62 13.14
CA ALA A 80 7.93 -5.98 12.64
C ALA A 80 9.27 -6.73 12.48
N ASP A 81 9.70 -7.43 13.53
CA ASP A 81 11.01 -8.12 13.58
C ASP A 81 11.13 -9.33 12.65
N TYR A 82 10.07 -9.68 11.95
CA TYR A 82 9.98 -10.85 11.11
C TYR A 82 10.14 -10.56 9.61
N CYS A 83 10.55 -9.37 9.22
CA CYS A 83 10.84 -9.02 7.83
C CYS A 83 12.09 -9.76 7.32
N ASP A 84 12.13 -10.05 6.02
CA ASP A 84 13.37 -10.53 5.38
C ASP A 84 14.39 -9.38 5.27
N GLU A 85 13.88 -8.16 5.04
CA GLU A 85 14.64 -6.91 5.03
C GLU A 85 13.89 -5.88 5.85
N LEU A 86 14.57 -5.26 6.83
CA LEU A 86 14.02 -4.18 7.63
C LEU A 86 14.93 -2.96 7.55
N GLN A 87 14.43 -1.89 6.97
CA GLN A 87 15.13 -0.62 6.85
C GLN A 87 14.59 0.37 7.87
N VAL A 88 15.45 0.84 8.76
CA VAL A 88 15.11 1.84 9.75
C VAL A 88 15.51 3.21 9.22
N VAL A 89 14.58 4.13 9.19
CA VAL A 89 14.74 5.48 8.68
C VAL A 89 14.53 6.52 9.77
N SER A 90 15.04 7.74 9.58
CA SER A 90 15.04 8.76 10.63
C SER A 90 13.64 9.34 10.91
N ASN A 91 12.80 9.47 9.87
CA ASN A 91 11.51 10.13 9.97
C ASN A 91 10.50 9.63 8.93
N MET A 92 9.26 10.14 8.99
CA MET A 92 8.17 9.74 8.10
C MET A 92 8.37 10.18 6.64
N ASN A 93 9.06 11.28 6.38
CA ASN A 93 9.31 11.74 5.01
C ASN A 93 10.29 10.79 4.29
N GLU A 94 11.38 10.44 4.97
CA GLU A 94 12.35 9.47 4.45
C GLU A 94 11.70 8.10 4.22
N ARG A 95 10.81 7.67 5.13
CA ARG A 95 10.03 6.43 4.96
C ARG A 95 9.18 6.45 3.70
N LYS A 96 8.40 7.51 3.48
CA LYS A 96 7.53 7.66 2.29
C LYS A 96 8.37 7.66 1.01
N GLN A 97 9.44 8.44 0.98
CA GLN A 97 10.36 8.48 -0.15
C GLN A 97 10.92 7.09 -0.46
N MET A 98 11.46 6.40 0.55
CA MET A 98 12.07 5.08 0.36
C MET A 98 11.05 4.02 -0.08
N MET A 99 9.81 4.05 0.45
CA MET A 99 8.73 3.17 -0.03
C MET A 99 8.40 3.45 -1.49
N ARG A 100 8.33 4.73 -1.89
CA ARG A 100 8.05 5.14 -3.27
C ARG A 100 9.17 4.72 -4.24
N GLU A 101 10.42 4.84 -3.83
CA GLU A 101 11.58 4.44 -4.63
C GLU A 101 11.67 2.92 -4.78
N THR A 102 11.42 2.17 -3.70
CA THR A 102 11.57 0.71 -3.64
C THR A 102 10.50 -0.03 -4.43
N ALA A 103 9.27 0.47 -4.46
CA ALA A 103 8.13 -0.22 -5.07
C ALA A 103 8.06 -0.04 -6.59
N ASP A 104 7.50 -1.02 -7.28
CA ASP A 104 7.15 -0.95 -8.71
C ASP A 104 5.70 -0.47 -8.91
N CYS A 105 4.82 -0.76 -7.93
CA CYS A 105 3.44 -0.27 -7.89
C CYS A 105 2.95 -0.15 -6.45
N PHE A 106 1.81 0.53 -6.27
CA PHE A 106 1.24 0.84 -4.97
C PHE A 106 -0.19 0.32 -4.85
N VAL A 107 -0.51 -0.24 -3.70
CA VAL A 107 -1.86 -0.67 -3.32
C VAL A 107 -2.27 0.06 -2.05
N CYS A 108 -3.38 0.77 -2.09
CA CYS A 108 -3.98 1.44 -0.95
C CYS A 108 -5.23 0.67 -0.52
N LEU A 109 -5.17 0.01 0.62
CA LEU A 109 -6.31 -0.62 1.29
C LEU A 109 -6.96 0.37 2.27
N PRO A 110 -8.17 0.09 2.79
CA PRO A 110 -8.80 0.93 3.79
C PRO A 110 -7.89 1.33 4.95
N GLY A 111 -7.81 2.62 5.22
CA GLY A 111 -6.95 3.18 6.25
C GLY A 111 -7.33 4.60 6.67
N SER A 112 -6.59 5.18 7.60
CA SER A 112 -6.85 6.51 8.14
C SER A 112 -5.83 7.55 7.66
N TYR A 113 -5.59 8.60 8.43
CA TYR A 113 -4.72 9.72 8.05
C TYR A 113 -3.32 9.30 7.57
N GLY A 114 -2.67 8.33 8.22
CA GLY A 114 -1.35 7.85 7.78
C GLY A 114 -1.40 7.18 6.41
N THR A 115 -2.46 6.43 6.14
CA THR A 115 -2.67 5.79 4.83
C THR A 115 -2.98 6.82 3.75
N LEU A 116 -3.78 7.86 4.08
CA LEU A 116 -4.06 8.97 3.16
C LEU A 116 -2.82 9.82 2.90
N ASP A 117 -2.00 10.08 3.91
CA ASP A 117 -0.72 10.78 3.77
C ASP A 117 0.22 10.06 2.81
N GLU A 118 0.38 8.74 2.96
CA GLU A 118 1.18 7.91 2.06
C GLU A 118 0.60 7.88 0.63
N MET A 119 -0.72 7.76 0.52
CA MET A 119 -1.42 7.74 -0.76
C MET A 119 -1.26 9.06 -1.51
N PHE A 120 -1.48 10.20 -0.85
CA PHE A 120 -1.35 11.50 -1.49
C PHE A 120 0.12 11.88 -1.77
N ASP A 121 1.07 11.41 -0.98
CA ASP A 121 2.50 11.56 -1.30
C ASP A 121 2.85 10.91 -2.64
N VAL A 122 2.37 9.69 -2.89
CA VAL A 122 2.54 9.01 -4.18
C VAL A 122 1.83 9.74 -5.31
N ILE A 123 0.56 10.14 -5.11
CA ILE A 123 -0.21 10.85 -6.14
C ILE A 123 0.46 12.17 -6.49
N ALA A 124 0.84 12.97 -5.50
CA ALA A 124 1.47 14.26 -5.71
C ALA A 124 2.80 14.14 -6.47
N ALA A 125 3.66 13.18 -6.10
CA ALA A 125 4.90 12.89 -6.81
C ALA A 125 4.67 12.45 -8.27
N GLY A 126 3.63 11.66 -8.51
CA GLY A 126 3.23 11.26 -9.86
C GLY A 126 2.77 12.44 -10.73
N THR A 127 2.00 13.39 -10.16
CA THR A 127 1.52 14.57 -10.92
C THR A 127 2.65 15.47 -11.41
N ILE A 128 3.75 15.56 -10.67
CA ILE A 128 4.96 16.32 -11.06
C ILE A 128 6.00 15.46 -11.81
N ARG A 129 5.63 14.23 -12.17
CA ARG A 129 6.44 13.28 -12.96
C ARG A 129 7.72 12.78 -12.27
N GLU A 130 7.76 12.75 -10.94
CA GLU A 130 8.83 12.04 -10.22
C GLU A 130 8.79 10.52 -10.46
N HIS A 131 7.59 9.98 -10.75
CA HIS A 131 7.39 8.59 -11.16
C HIS A 131 6.13 8.44 -12.04
N SER A 132 6.02 7.26 -12.67
CA SER A 132 4.82 6.83 -13.43
C SER A 132 4.27 5.48 -12.95
N LYS A 133 4.69 5.04 -11.76
CA LYS A 133 4.32 3.75 -11.17
C LYS A 133 2.83 3.76 -10.80
N PRO A 134 2.03 2.75 -11.18
CA PRO A 134 0.59 2.75 -10.93
C PRO A 134 0.25 2.65 -9.44
N MET A 135 -0.87 3.29 -9.06
CA MET A 135 -1.49 3.15 -7.75
C MET A 135 -2.93 2.65 -7.88
N TYR A 136 -3.24 1.61 -7.14
CA TYR A 136 -4.56 1.01 -7.05
C TYR A 136 -5.16 1.29 -5.67
N ILE A 137 -6.34 1.90 -5.61
CA ILE A 137 -7.06 2.25 -4.37
C ILE A 137 -8.27 1.33 -4.26
N LEU A 138 -8.28 0.47 -3.25
CA LEU A 138 -9.38 -0.47 -3.02
C LEU A 138 -10.53 0.21 -2.26
N ASN A 139 -11.61 0.51 -2.97
CA ASN A 139 -12.84 1.08 -2.43
C ASN A 139 -13.80 0.01 -1.85
N TYR A 140 -13.25 -0.96 -1.15
CA TYR A 140 -14.01 -2.06 -0.56
C TYR A 140 -15.15 -1.54 0.34
N LYS A 141 -16.39 -2.01 0.06
CA LYS A 141 -17.59 -1.57 0.78
C LYS A 141 -17.79 -0.05 0.80
N ASN A 142 -17.44 0.61 -0.29
CA ASN A 142 -17.57 2.06 -0.46
C ASN A 142 -16.74 2.89 0.54
N PHE A 143 -15.65 2.32 1.09
CA PHE A 143 -14.83 2.99 2.11
C PHE A 143 -14.24 4.32 1.62
N TYR A 144 -13.82 4.39 0.36
CA TYR A 144 -13.25 5.58 -0.26
C TYR A 144 -14.19 6.31 -1.22
N THR A 145 -15.50 6.02 -1.20
CA THR A 145 -16.46 6.65 -2.12
C THR A 145 -16.48 8.18 -2.00
N CYS A 146 -16.48 8.73 -0.77
CA CYS A 146 -16.44 10.18 -0.57
C CYS A 146 -15.14 10.80 -1.09
N LEU A 147 -14.01 10.10 -0.91
CA LEU A 147 -12.72 10.55 -1.43
C LEU A 147 -12.71 10.57 -2.97
N LYS A 148 -13.24 9.52 -3.60
CA LYS A 148 -13.39 9.44 -5.05
C LYS A 148 -14.26 10.58 -5.57
N GLN A 149 -15.38 10.86 -4.90
CA GLN A 149 -16.27 11.96 -5.23
C GLN A 149 -15.59 13.33 -5.08
N GLU A 150 -14.78 13.53 -4.04
CA GLU A 150 -14.03 14.77 -3.85
C GLU A 150 -12.98 14.99 -4.95
N ILE A 151 -12.28 13.93 -5.36
CA ILE A 151 -11.32 13.99 -6.49
C ILE A 151 -12.06 14.38 -7.79
N GLU A 152 -13.22 13.77 -8.06
CA GLU A 152 -14.05 14.13 -9.23
C GLU A 152 -14.58 15.57 -9.13
N HIS A 153 -14.95 16.03 -7.95
CA HIS A 153 -15.36 17.41 -7.72
C HIS A 153 -14.22 18.38 -8.03
N MET A 154 -13.00 18.14 -7.50
CA MET A 154 -11.82 18.94 -7.83
C MET A 154 -11.54 18.96 -9.34
N ARG A 155 -11.73 17.83 -10.03
CA ARG A 155 -11.59 17.73 -11.49
C ARG A 155 -12.64 18.55 -12.22
N SER A 156 -13.90 18.50 -11.77
CA SER A 156 -15.01 19.29 -12.36
C SER A 156 -14.81 20.79 -12.25
N LEU A 157 -14.10 21.23 -11.20
CA LEU A 157 -13.74 22.64 -10.98
C LEU A 157 -12.37 23.03 -11.54
N SER A 158 -11.70 22.14 -12.28
CA SER A 158 -10.38 22.32 -12.88
C SER A 158 -9.22 22.56 -11.88
N PHE A 159 -9.39 22.19 -10.60
CA PHE A 159 -8.27 22.09 -9.65
C PHE A 159 -7.34 20.91 -10.00
N ILE A 160 -7.90 19.85 -10.59
CA ILE A 160 -7.14 18.78 -11.25
C ILE A 160 -7.32 18.97 -12.75
N PRO A 161 -6.24 19.11 -13.55
CA PRO A 161 -6.32 19.26 -15.00
C PRO A 161 -7.04 18.06 -15.65
N GLN A 162 -7.76 18.29 -16.75
CA GLN A 162 -8.40 17.22 -17.52
C GLN A 162 -7.35 16.24 -18.11
N GLU A 163 -6.22 16.78 -18.55
CA GLU A 163 -5.07 16.01 -19.00
C GLU A 163 -4.06 15.89 -17.83
N GLU A 164 -4.41 15.10 -16.82
CA GLU A 164 -3.51 14.87 -15.70
C GLU A 164 -2.39 13.88 -16.06
N ASN A 165 -1.18 14.19 -15.58
CA ASN A 165 -0.01 13.33 -15.81
C ASN A 165 -0.09 12.00 -15.05
N TYR A 166 -0.88 11.95 -13.96
CA TYR A 166 -0.98 10.81 -13.08
C TYR A 166 -2.35 10.78 -12.39
N ALA A 167 -3.02 9.64 -12.48
CA ALA A 167 -4.27 9.38 -11.78
C ALA A 167 -4.22 8.02 -11.07
N PRO A 168 -4.68 7.94 -9.81
CA PRO A 168 -4.84 6.64 -9.16
C PRO A 168 -6.02 5.87 -9.77
N CYS A 169 -5.91 4.54 -9.80
CA CYS A 169 -6.98 3.65 -10.24
C CYS A 169 -7.81 3.19 -9.04
N PHE A 170 -9.09 3.54 -8.99
CA PHE A 170 -10.02 3.00 -8.00
C PHE A 170 -10.58 1.66 -8.48
N VAL A 171 -10.55 0.66 -7.60
CA VAL A 171 -11.14 -0.67 -7.80
C VAL A 171 -12.06 -0.98 -6.62
N ASP A 172 -13.19 -1.62 -6.86
CA ASP A 172 -14.21 -1.84 -5.83
C ASP A 172 -14.11 -3.23 -5.16
N THR A 173 -13.43 -4.19 -5.82
CA THR A 173 -13.31 -5.57 -5.36
C THR A 173 -11.85 -6.05 -5.34
N MET A 174 -11.61 -7.11 -4.56
CA MET A 174 -10.29 -7.77 -4.54
C MET A 174 -9.96 -8.44 -5.88
N ASP A 175 -10.98 -8.94 -6.59
CA ASP A 175 -10.80 -9.56 -7.90
C ASP A 175 -10.37 -8.53 -8.95
N GLU A 176 -10.98 -7.34 -8.95
CA GLU A 176 -10.54 -6.22 -9.79
C GLU A 176 -9.10 -5.79 -9.47
N LEU A 177 -8.77 -5.71 -8.16
CA LEU A 177 -7.41 -5.36 -7.73
C LEU A 177 -6.38 -6.36 -8.25
N THR A 178 -6.64 -7.65 -8.05
CA THR A 178 -5.71 -8.70 -8.48
C THR A 178 -5.62 -8.82 -10.01
N ALA A 179 -6.73 -8.59 -10.72
CA ALA A 179 -6.71 -8.51 -12.18
C ALA A 179 -5.87 -7.33 -12.68
N ALA A 180 -5.99 -6.15 -12.05
CA ALA A 180 -5.18 -4.98 -12.39
C ALA A 180 -3.69 -5.21 -12.12
N LEU A 181 -3.34 -5.83 -11.00
CA LEU A 181 -1.96 -6.20 -10.67
C LEU A 181 -1.37 -7.23 -11.64
N ASN A 182 -2.16 -8.20 -12.11
CA ASN A 182 -1.73 -9.20 -13.10
C ASN A 182 -1.46 -8.56 -14.48
N ASN A 183 -2.19 -7.51 -14.83
CA ASN A 183 -2.05 -6.81 -16.11
C ASN A 183 -0.89 -5.80 -16.11
N PHE A 184 -0.34 -5.47 -14.95
CA PHE A 184 0.83 -4.61 -14.82
C PHE A 184 2.09 -5.44 -15.05
N LYS A 185 2.72 -5.24 -16.21
CA LYS A 185 3.97 -5.90 -16.63
C LYS A 185 5.11 -4.90 -16.76
#